data_752e276726d006f3fe9fef8a874fbed7
#
_entry.id   752e276726d006f3fe9fef8a874fbed7
#
_cell.length_a   1.000
_cell.length_b   1.000
_cell.length_c   1.000
_cell.angle_alpha   90.00
_cell.angle_beta   90.00
_cell.angle_gamma   90.00
#
_symmetry.space_group_name_H-M   'P 1'
#
loop_
_entity.id
_entity.type
_entity.pdbx_description
1 polymer ?
#
loop_
_entity_poly.entity_id
_entity_poly.type
_entity_poly.pdbx_seq_one_letter_code
_entity_poly.pdbx_strand_id
1 'polypeptide(L)'
;MSHDLCSPFHCNICLMLKSHQTPEDGKYSKSQDNLSFCQLLCCSGCQLIRYCNRQHQKLDWPLHGEFCQAVQKIKQNLNIKHPFLINGQPKTLEELEKCIVQLKYLLKNALGRSLEFQEEELSSFPVFCGQCFKFKQLKIVCPDCNSQVYCTEQHREEHKEKHAKFCNLLKIYYCPFKVQPAKEDLCLIQNCKITELADMDLLQCFEKVFALKLPSDPTKSLKNYQLFAWAADFSCIMSICYAINHLDKLFTNLTKFTIFILGASIEPVLWFREIHCKMFFLQNPQISELVLEFIGPEVVEPAENSLKFNLLGKERIVRFKIFNGLFQDYCKYYQVKPSLMVAFNCGFSEFSQCYNLTPTITSLNALEPLDPPTNNINAKDTWFPGLIEILQTFDTPIVFTSFTEQESQFDFAALQNAAQKQSLKVHIDRLFKVAKNPFHDLRPLRQWYTRDKEEFYYRNGYIQAIRTRLQK
;
A
#
# COMPACT_ATOMS: atom_id res chain seq x y z
N MET A 1 -10.90 4.01 5.16
CA MET A 1 -10.57 5.45 5.34
C MET A 1 -10.11 5.99 4.00
N SER A 2 -10.75 7.04 3.49
CA SER A 2 -10.25 7.77 2.35
C SER A 2 -8.87 8.30 2.76
N HIS A 3 -7.80 7.84 2.12
CA HIS A 3 -6.50 8.45 2.29
C HIS A 3 -6.66 9.90 1.81
N ASP A 4 -6.76 10.82 2.77
CA ASP A 4 -6.78 12.23 2.48
C ASP A 4 -5.47 12.56 1.79
N LEU A 5 -5.56 12.89 0.51
CA LEU A 5 -4.40 13.20 -0.30
C LEU A 5 -3.77 14.48 0.24
N CYS A 6 -2.54 14.41 0.70
CA CYS A 6 -1.70 15.56 0.96
C CYS A 6 -0.60 15.63 -0.10
N SER A 7 -0.27 16.81 -0.55
CA SER A 7 0.81 17.01 -1.50
C SER A 7 1.50 18.35 -1.23
N PRO A 8 2.82 18.33 -1.06
CA PRO A 8 3.57 19.58 -0.92
C PRO A 8 3.63 20.41 -2.21
N PHE A 9 3.13 19.86 -3.33
CA PHE A 9 3.12 20.50 -4.65
C PHE A 9 1.77 21.11 -5.03
N HIS A 10 0.73 20.92 -4.22
CA HIS A 10 -0.63 21.39 -4.50
C HIS A 10 -1.19 22.18 -3.31
N CYS A 11 -2.27 22.91 -3.55
CA CYS A 11 -3.02 23.51 -2.45
C CYS A 11 -3.76 22.43 -1.68
N ASN A 12 -3.47 22.28 -0.39
CA ASN A 12 -4.04 21.24 0.45
C ASN A 12 -5.59 21.25 0.44
N ILE A 13 -6.19 22.42 0.65
CA ILE A 13 -7.65 22.58 0.63
C ILE A 13 -8.27 22.23 -0.74
N CYS A 14 -7.63 22.64 -1.85
CA CYS A 14 -8.13 22.28 -3.17
C CYS A 14 -8.09 20.77 -3.40
N LEU A 15 -7.06 20.06 -2.91
CA LEU A 15 -6.97 18.61 -2.97
C LEU A 15 -8.10 17.96 -2.15
N MET A 16 -8.32 18.38 -0.92
CA MET A 16 -9.37 17.88 -0.05
C MET A 16 -10.76 18.09 -0.68
N LEU A 17 -11.05 19.29 -1.18
CA LEU A 17 -12.32 19.57 -1.86
C LEU A 17 -12.54 18.71 -3.09
N LYS A 18 -11.49 18.45 -3.88
CA LYS A 18 -11.58 17.54 -5.04
C LYS A 18 -11.82 16.09 -4.62
N SER A 19 -11.30 15.66 -3.48
CA SER A 19 -11.54 14.31 -2.96
C SER A 19 -12.99 14.07 -2.52
N HIS A 20 -13.77 15.12 -2.22
CA HIS A 20 -15.15 15.01 -1.74
C HIS A 20 -16.24 15.28 -2.80
N GLN A 21 -15.88 15.62 -4.06
CA GLN A 21 -16.88 15.94 -5.11
C GLN A 21 -17.19 14.76 -6.03
N THR A 22 -18.48 14.60 -6.35
CA THR A 22 -18.93 13.73 -7.43
C THR A 22 -18.81 14.47 -8.78
N PRO A 23 -18.63 13.77 -9.92
CA PRO A 23 -18.56 14.37 -11.25
C PRO A 23 -19.83 15.15 -11.66
N GLU A 24 -20.94 14.97 -10.96
CA GLU A 24 -22.25 15.58 -11.25
C GLU A 24 -22.41 17.01 -10.75
N ASP A 25 -21.54 17.44 -9.81
CA ASP A 25 -21.68 18.77 -9.18
C ASP A 25 -21.04 19.90 -9.99
N GLY A 26 -21.08 19.88 -11.28
CA GLY A 26 -20.55 20.81 -12.31
C GLY A 26 -20.38 22.32 -12.01
N LYS A 27 -20.31 22.75 -10.75
CA LYS A 27 -20.30 24.15 -10.28
C LYS A 27 -18.96 24.68 -9.78
N TYR A 28 -17.84 24.05 -10.08
CA TYR A 28 -16.56 24.67 -9.74
C TYR A 28 -15.99 25.50 -10.89
N SER A 29 -15.66 26.76 -10.59
CA SER A 29 -15.03 27.66 -11.54
C SER A 29 -13.69 27.08 -12.04
N LYS A 30 -13.60 26.83 -13.33
CA LYS A 30 -12.41 26.34 -14.06
C LYS A 30 -11.15 27.21 -13.87
N SER A 31 -11.24 28.33 -13.15
CA SER A 31 -10.20 29.35 -13.06
C SER A 31 -9.13 29.10 -11.98
N GLN A 32 -9.33 28.18 -11.01
CA GLN A 32 -8.35 27.95 -9.93
C GLN A 32 -7.59 26.63 -10.04
N ASP A 33 -7.95 25.76 -10.98
CA ASP A 33 -7.41 24.41 -11.10
C ASP A 33 -6.01 24.31 -11.73
N ASN A 34 -5.47 25.41 -12.26
CA ASN A 34 -4.24 25.43 -13.07
C ASN A 34 -3.12 26.30 -12.48
N LEU A 35 -3.13 26.60 -11.18
CA LEU A 35 -2.00 27.30 -10.60
C LEU A 35 -0.78 26.37 -10.58
N SER A 36 0.28 26.78 -11.27
CA SER A 36 1.55 26.07 -11.20
C SER A 36 2.12 26.15 -9.78
N PHE A 37 2.95 25.21 -9.41
CA PHE A 37 3.66 25.19 -8.11
C PHE A 37 4.27 26.55 -7.74
N CYS A 38 4.82 27.28 -8.73
CA CYS A 38 5.45 28.57 -8.52
C CYS A 38 4.49 29.69 -8.11
N GLN A 39 3.19 29.51 -8.32
CA GLN A 39 2.13 30.47 -7.97
C GLN A 39 1.52 30.17 -6.59
N LEU A 40 1.85 29.04 -5.97
CA LEU A 40 1.34 28.67 -4.67
C LEU A 40 2.07 29.42 -3.57
N LEU A 41 1.31 29.87 -2.57
CA LEU A 41 1.82 30.49 -1.35
C LEU A 41 2.30 29.41 -0.40
N CYS A 42 3.60 29.41 -0.07
CA CYS A 42 4.17 28.55 0.95
C CYS A 42 3.85 29.09 2.34
N CYS A 43 3.47 28.22 3.28
CA CYS A 43 3.32 28.61 4.68
C CYS A 43 4.65 29.18 5.22
N SER A 44 4.68 30.43 5.65
CA SER A 44 5.88 31.11 6.13
C SER A 44 6.42 30.51 7.43
N GLY A 45 5.56 29.87 8.22
CA GLY A 45 5.93 29.23 9.48
C GLY A 45 6.71 27.92 9.26
N CYS A 46 6.04 26.87 8.79
CA CYS A 46 6.65 25.55 8.62
C CYS A 46 7.44 25.41 7.32
N GLN A 47 7.07 26.09 6.22
CA GLN A 47 7.67 25.98 4.87
C GLN A 47 7.46 24.62 4.20
N LEU A 48 6.50 23.81 4.65
CA LEU A 48 6.25 22.46 4.17
C LEU A 48 4.98 22.35 3.33
N ILE A 49 3.96 23.17 3.59
CA ILE A 49 2.65 23.12 2.95
C ILE A 49 2.37 24.37 2.12
N ARG A 50 1.56 24.22 1.09
CA ARG A 50 1.26 25.30 0.12
C ARG A 50 -0.24 25.48 -0.07
N TYR A 51 -0.61 26.71 -0.44
CA TYR A 51 -1.99 27.14 -0.66
C TYR A 51 -2.10 28.03 -1.89
N CYS A 52 -3.22 28.00 -2.60
CA CYS A 52 -3.47 28.88 -3.73
C CYS A 52 -3.77 30.33 -3.29
N ASN A 53 -4.24 30.51 -2.05
CA ASN A 53 -4.51 31.84 -1.47
C ASN A 53 -4.51 31.79 0.07
N ARG A 54 -4.56 32.96 0.70
CA ARG A 54 -4.58 33.10 2.16
C ARG A 54 -5.86 32.57 2.81
N GLN A 55 -6.98 32.57 2.07
CA GLN A 55 -8.26 32.04 2.60
C GLN A 55 -8.16 30.53 2.78
N HIS A 56 -7.59 29.79 1.83
CA HIS A 56 -7.36 28.35 1.97
C HIS A 56 -6.36 28.05 3.09
N GLN A 57 -5.35 28.88 3.30
CA GLN A 57 -4.46 28.72 4.47
C GLN A 57 -5.21 28.90 5.79
N LYS A 58 -6.17 29.86 5.88
CA LYS A 58 -7.00 30.03 7.07
C LYS A 58 -7.95 28.88 7.31
N LEU A 59 -8.53 28.32 6.24
CA LEU A 59 -9.43 27.16 6.32
C LEU A 59 -8.71 25.91 6.81
N ASP A 60 -7.44 25.74 6.43
CA ASP A 60 -6.61 24.60 6.85
C ASP A 60 -6.03 24.75 8.27
N TRP A 61 -6.03 25.96 8.81
CA TRP A 61 -5.35 26.26 10.06
C TRP A 61 -5.78 25.40 11.27
N PRO A 62 -7.06 25.04 11.45
CA PRO A 62 -7.48 24.14 12.53
C PRO A 62 -6.77 22.77 12.50
N LEU A 63 -6.43 22.26 11.34
CA LEU A 63 -5.73 20.97 11.13
C LEU A 63 -4.21 21.15 11.10
N HIS A 64 -3.73 22.24 10.46
CA HIS A 64 -2.29 22.48 10.22
C HIS A 64 -1.60 23.17 11.37
N GLY A 65 -2.33 23.92 12.23
CA GLY A 65 -1.77 24.89 13.17
C GLY A 65 -0.78 24.28 14.18
N GLU A 66 -1.15 23.16 14.81
CA GLU A 66 -0.32 22.46 15.80
C GLU A 66 1.00 21.98 15.19
N PHE A 67 0.93 21.30 14.08
CA PHE A 67 2.12 20.86 13.34
C PHE A 67 3.02 22.02 12.91
N CYS A 68 2.41 23.09 12.40
CA CYS A 68 3.15 24.30 12.00
C CYS A 68 3.92 24.92 13.19
N GLN A 69 3.30 25.00 14.35
CA GLN A 69 3.93 25.53 15.57
C GLN A 69 5.09 24.63 16.04
N ALA A 70 4.91 23.31 16.00
CA ALA A 70 5.96 22.34 16.31
C ALA A 70 7.19 22.53 15.40
N VAL A 71 6.96 22.62 14.08
CA VAL A 71 8.05 22.90 13.10
C VAL A 71 8.73 24.24 13.39
N GLN A 72 7.97 25.30 13.70
CA GLN A 72 8.55 26.61 14.02
C GLN A 72 9.41 26.56 15.28
N LYS A 73 8.95 25.89 16.35
CA LYS A 73 9.71 25.69 17.58
C LYS A 73 11.03 24.96 17.33
N ILE A 74 11.02 23.90 16.52
CA ILE A 74 12.23 23.17 16.13
C ILE A 74 13.19 24.09 15.38
N LYS A 75 12.70 24.86 14.40
CA LYS A 75 13.52 25.81 13.64
C LYS A 75 14.15 26.87 14.52
N GLN A 76 13.42 27.40 15.49
CA GLN A 76 13.92 28.39 16.45
C GLN A 76 14.99 27.78 17.36
N ASN A 77 14.72 26.61 17.96
CA ASN A 77 15.63 25.96 18.89
C ASN A 77 16.99 25.60 18.24
N LEU A 78 16.94 25.18 16.97
CA LEU A 78 18.13 24.81 16.20
C LEU A 78 18.73 25.98 15.40
N ASN A 79 18.15 27.17 15.45
CA ASN A 79 18.53 28.35 14.68
C ASN A 79 18.68 28.07 13.18
N ILE A 80 17.73 27.31 12.59
CA ILE A 80 17.73 26.94 11.18
C ILE A 80 16.64 27.66 10.39
N LYS A 81 16.93 27.95 9.12
CA LYS A 81 16.00 28.68 8.23
C LYS A 81 14.97 27.80 7.53
N HIS A 82 15.21 26.50 7.46
CA HIS A 82 14.31 25.52 6.86
C HIS A 82 14.34 24.21 7.66
N PRO A 83 13.22 23.49 7.86
CA PRO A 83 13.19 22.32 8.74
C PRO A 83 14.13 21.18 8.32
N PHE A 84 14.43 21.04 7.04
CA PHE A 84 15.38 20.03 6.54
C PHE A 84 16.84 20.48 6.51
N LEU A 85 17.20 21.56 7.20
CA LEU A 85 18.59 22.00 7.36
C LEU A 85 19.18 21.62 8.73
N ILE A 86 18.64 20.63 9.38
CA ILE A 86 19.04 20.18 10.73
C ILE A 86 20.53 19.85 10.77
N ASN A 87 21.03 19.17 9.74
CA ASN A 87 22.44 18.80 9.59
C ASN A 87 23.17 19.66 8.54
N GLY A 88 22.66 20.87 8.25
CA GLY A 88 23.14 21.72 7.18
C GLY A 88 22.44 21.42 5.84
N GLN A 89 22.99 21.96 4.75
CA GLN A 89 22.45 21.76 3.41
C GLN A 89 22.83 20.37 2.88
N PRO A 90 21.84 19.44 2.67
CA PRO A 90 22.14 18.13 2.10
C PRO A 90 22.66 18.27 0.67
N LYS A 91 23.59 17.41 0.29
CA LYS A 91 24.21 17.31 -1.04
C LYS A 91 23.92 15.98 -1.72
N THR A 92 23.44 15.00 -0.95
CA THR A 92 23.09 13.65 -1.41
C THR A 92 21.72 13.23 -0.87
N LEU A 93 21.13 12.20 -1.46
CA LEU A 93 19.89 11.61 -0.95
C LEU A 93 20.08 11.09 0.48
N GLU A 94 21.20 10.42 0.75
CA GLU A 94 21.49 9.87 2.08
C GLU A 94 21.56 10.97 3.17
N GLU A 95 22.16 12.12 2.85
CA GLU A 95 22.18 13.27 3.78
C GLU A 95 20.77 13.84 3.98
N LEU A 96 19.96 13.89 2.92
CA LEU A 96 18.58 14.32 3.01
C LEU A 96 17.73 13.35 3.86
N GLU A 97 17.91 12.05 3.69
CA GLU A 97 17.28 11.01 4.51
C GLU A 97 17.58 11.19 5.99
N LYS A 98 18.86 11.43 6.35
CA LYS A 98 19.24 11.73 7.74
C LYS A 98 18.49 12.95 8.30
N CYS A 99 18.33 14.00 7.49
CA CYS A 99 17.55 15.17 7.89
C CYS A 99 16.07 14.85 8.10
N ILE A 100 15.48 14.03 7.22
CA ILE A 100 14.08 13.60 7.31
C ILE A 100 13.84 12.82 8.59
N VAL A 101 14.67 11.81 8.87
CA VAL A 101 14.59 10.99 10.09
C VAL A 101 14.61 11.83 11.33
N GLN A 102 15.62 12.70 11.41
CA GLN A 102 15.82 13.54 12.58
C GLN A 102 14.67 14.55 12.75
N LEU A 103 14.15 15.12 11.66
CA LEU A 103 12.99 15.99 11.72
C LEU A 103 11.75 15.27 12.26
N LYS A 104 11.46 14.06 11.76
CA LYS A 104 10.33 13.26 12.22
C LYS A 104 10.43 12.90 13.70
N TYR A 105 11.62 12.53 14.16
CA TYR A 105 11.88 12.28 15.58
C TYR A 105 11.61 13.53 16.45
N LEU A 106 12.11 14.68 16.03
CA LEU A 106 11.90 15.94 16.73
C LEU A 106 10.42 16.37 16.73
N LEU A 107 9.70 16.11 15.63
CA LEU A 107 8.28 16.41 15.52
C LEU A 107 7.44 15.52 16.45
N LYS A 108 7.67 14.21 16.47
CA LYS A 108 7.01 13.30 17.40
C LYS A 108 7.19 13.73 18.86
N ASN A 109 8.41 14.12 19.22
CA ASN A 109 8.71 14.62 20.57
C ASN A 109 8.02 15.97 20.85
N ALA A 110 8.00 16.90 19.89
CA ALA A 110 7.39 18.21 20.07
C ALA A 110 5.86 18.16 20.15
N LEU A 111 5.23 17.21 19.46
CA LEU A 111 3.79 16.99 19.45
C LEU A 111 3.33 16.07 20.59
N GLY A 112 4.22 15.23 21.15
CA GLY A 112 3.88 14.25 22.18
C GLY A 112 3.01 13.08 21.67
N ARG A 113 2.93 12.90 20.33
CA ARG A 113 2.13 11.87 19.66
C ARG A 113 2.80 11.43 18.36
N SER A 114 2.32 10.33 17.80
CA SER A 114 2.67 9.94 16.43
C SER A 114 2.19 10.99 15.42
N LEU A 115 2.89 11.09 14.30
CA LEU A 115 2.49 11.98 13.21
C LEU A 115 1.23 11.42 12.53
N GLU A 116 0.32 12.31 12.16
CA GLU A 116 -0.81 11.96 11.31
C GLU A 116 -0.35 11.77 9.86
N PHE A 117 -1.18 11.14 9.04
CA PHE A 117 -0.83 10.83 7.64
C PHE A 117 -0.31 12.07 6.87
N GLN A 118 -1.00 13.21 6.99
CA GLN A 118 -0.58 14.45 6.31
C GLN A 118 0.76 14.98 6.84
N GLU A 119 0.97 14.89 8.14
CA GLU A 119 2.21 15.32 8.79
C GLU A 119 3.40 14.42 8.42
N GLU A 120 3.12 13.09 8.34
CA GLU A 120 4.09 12.12 7.83
C GLU A 120 4.47 12.41 6.38
N GLU A 121 3.49 12.69 5.52
CA GLU A 121 3.71 13.00 4.11
C GLU A 121 4.56 14.27 3.93
N LEU A 122 4.21 15.35 4.63
CA LEU A 122 4.94 16.62 4.57
C LEU A 122 6.35 16.53 5.16
N SER A 123 6.57 15.70 6.16
CA SER A 123 7.88 15.51 6.79
C SER A 123 8.74 14.48 6.06
N SER A 124 8.15 13.57 5.31
CA SER A 124 8.87 12.55 4.53
C SER A 124 9.25 12.99 3.13
N PHE A 125 8.44 13.84 2.49
CA PHE A 125 8.62 14.23 1.09
C PHE A 125 8.83 15.73 0.90
N PRO A 126 10.02 16.25 1.29
CA PRO A 126 10.32 17.66 1.13
C PRO A 126 10.34 18.11 -0.32
N VAL A 127 10.03 19.38 -0.53
CA VAL A 127 10.18 20.03 -1.84
C VAL A 127 11.59 20.60 -1.96
N PHE A 128 12.39 20.06 -2.87
CA PHE A 128 13.78 20.47 -3.10
C PHE A 128 14.15 20.38 -4.59
N CYS A 129 15.22 21.07 -4.98
CA CYS A 129 15.78 20.94 -6.32
C CYS A 129 16.34 19.54 -6.52
N GLY A 130 15.79 18.77 -7.48
CA GLY A 130 16.19 17.38 -7.74
C GLY A 130 17.69 17.19 -8.04
N GLN A 131 18.37 18.24 -8.50
CA GLN A 131 19.79 18.16 -8.84
C GLN A 131 20.72 18.60 -7.68
N CYS A 132 20.39 19.69 -6.96
CA CYS A 132 21.31 20.26 -5.97
C CYS A 132 20.78 20.28 -4.54
N PHE A 133 19.63 19.66 -4.27
CA PHE A 133 19.00 19.51 -2.96
C PHE A 133 18.66 20.82 -2.22
N LYS A 134 18.72 21.98 -2.88
CA LYS A 134 18.34 23.26 -2.27
C LYS A 134 16.82 23.35 -2.10
N PHE A 135 16.38 23.95 -0.99
CA PHE A 135 14.97 24.14 -0.63
C PHE A 135 14.43 25.52 -1.00
N LYS A 136 15.26 26.40 -1.54
CA LYS A 136 14.91 27.78 -1.87
C LYS A 136 15.12 28.07 -3.35
N GLN A 137 14.46 29.14 -3.81
CA GLN A 137 14.56 29.63 -5.19
C GLN A 137 14.13 28.56 -6.22
N LEU A 138 13.15 27.74 -5.85
CA LEU A 138 12.57 26.72 -6.73
C LEU A 138 11.58 27.39 -7.68
N LYS A 139 12.01 27.62 -8.91
CA LYS A 139 11.26 28.41 -9.91
C LYS A 139 10.76 27.56 -11.08
N ILE A 140 11.29 26.37 -11.24
CA ILE A 140 11.03 25.51 -12.39
C ILE A 140 10.41 24.23 -11.90
N VAL A 141 9.33 23.81 -12.54
CA VAL A 141 8.62 22.56 -12.23
C VAL A 141 8.62 21.68 -13.46
N CYS A 142 8.69 20.39 -13.28
CA CYS A 142 8.49 19.43 -14.38
C CYS A 142 7.08 19.59 -14.96
N PRO A 143 6.92 19.87 -16.26
CA PRO A 143 5.60 20.09 -16.85
C PRO A 143 4.74 18.83 -16.92
N ASP A 144 5.36 17.64 -16.88
CA ASP A 144 4.67 16.37 -17.02
C ASP A 144 4.04 15.88 -15.72
N CYS A 145 4.82 15.88 -14.61
CA CYS A 145 4.33 15.37 -13.32
C CYS A 145 3.89 16.48 -12.35
N ASN A 146 4.29 17.74 -12.55
CA ASN A 146 4.07 18.88 -11.64
C ASN A 146 4.55 18.64 -10.18
N SER A 147 5.40 17.65 -9.96
CA SER A 147 5.80 17.19 -8.63
C SER A 147 7.31 17.04 -8.46
N GLN A 148 8.08 17.50 -9.42
CA GLN A 148 9.53 17.65 -9.32
C GLN A 148 9.91 19.09 -9.66
N VAL A 149 10.75 19.71 -8.84
CA VAL A 149 11.12 21.12 -8.96
C VAL A 149 12.61 21.32 -9.04
N TYR A 150 13.01 22.48 -9.62
CA TYR A 150 14.40 22.85 -9.82
C TYR A 150 14.61 24.35 -9.58
N CYS A 151 15.84 24.72 -9.22
CA CYS A 151 16.20 26.13 -9.06
C CYS A 151 16.61 26.79 -10.39
N THR A 152 17.10 26.03 -11.37
CA THR A 152 17.50 26.51 -12.70
C THR A 152 17.10 25.51 -13.79
N GLU A 153 17.00 25.99 -15.05
CA GLU A 153 16.78 25.12 -16.22
C GLU A 153 17.94 24.15 -16.42
N GLN A 154 19.17 24.58 -16.17
CA GLN A 154 20.34 23.71 -16.20
C GLN A 154 20.17 22.52 -15.28
N HIS A 155 19.74 22.71 -14.03
CA HIS A 155 19.50 21.62 -13.09
C HIS A 155 18.35 20.71 -13.52
N ARG A 156 17.35 21.21 -14.23
CA ARG A 156 16.29 20.38 -14.81
C ARG A 156 16.86 19.47 -15.89
N GLU A 157 17.67 20.00 -16.79
CA GLU A 157 18.26 19.22 -17.88
C GLU A 157 19.27 18.19 -17.36
N GLU A 158 20.13 18.56 -16.41
CA GLU A 158 21.09 17.65 -15.77
C GLU A 158 20.40 16.49 -15.00
N HIS A 159 19.19 16.72 -14.46
CA HIS A 159 18.45 15.70 -13.72
C HIS A 159 17.46 14.90 -14.59
N LYS A 160 17.29 15.24 -15.84
CA LYS A 160 16.25 14.73 -16.76
C LYS A 160 16.22 13.22 -16.88
N GLU A 161 17.35 12.58 -17.10
CA GLU A 161 17.44 11.12 -17.24
C GLU A 161 17.09 10.39 -15.93
N LYS A 162 17.53 10.92 -14.79
CA LYS A 162 17.19 10.38 -13.48
C LYS A 162 15.69 10.52 -13.21
N HIS A 163 15.14 11.72 -13.45
CA HIS A 163 13.74 12.01 -13.24
C HIS A 163 12.81 11.22 -14.17
N ALA A 164 13.21 10.96 -15.41
CA ALA A 164 12.41 10.20 -16.37
C ALA A 164 11.97 8.83 -15.85
N LYS A 165 12.78 8.20 -14.99
CA LYS A 165 12.51 6.88 -14.41
C LYS A 165 11.27 6.86 -13.51
N PHE A 166 10.95 7.97 -12.86
CA PHE A 166 9.86 8.07 -11.88
C PHE A 166 8.89 9.23 -12.12
N CYS A 167 9.05 9.97 -13.21
CA CYS A 167 8.17 11.11 -13.54
C CYS A 167 6.69 10.70 -13.59
N ASN A 168 6.37 9.61 -14.28
CA ASN A 168 5.01 9.08 -14.36
C ASN A 168 4.50 8.58 -13.00
N LEU A 169 5.37 7.96 -12.20
CA LEU A 169 5.00 7.47 -10.87
C LEU A 169 4.65 8.61 -9.93
N LEU A 170 5.44 9.69 -9.93
CA LEU A 170 5.12 10.92 -9.20
C LEU A 170 3.80 11.55 -9.65
N LYS A 171 3.56 11.58 -10.96
CA LYS A 171 2.31 12.08 -11.53
C LYS A 171 1.10 11.30 -11.01
N ILE A 172 1.19 9.97 -10.95
CA ILE A 172 0.13 9.10 -10.44
C ILE A 172 0.00 9.26 -8.93
N TYR A 173 1.12 9.23 -8.20
CA TYR A 173 1.14 9.31 -6.75
C TYR A 173 0.43 10.56 -6.22
N TYR A 174 0.74 11.74 -6.78
CA TYR A 174 0.16 13.02 -6.36
C TYR A 174 -1.14 13.38 -7.09
N CYS A 175 -1.66 12.50 -7.92
CA CYS A 175 -2.93 12.78 -8.57
C CYS A 175 -4.10 12.57 -7.59
N PRO A 176 -5.04 13.52 -7.49
CA PRO A 176 -6.21 13.41 -6.64
C PRO A 176 -7.20 12.41 -7.22
N PHE A 177 -6.99 11.13 -6.94
CA PHE A 177 -7.94 10.09 -7.31
C PHE A 177 -9.04 9.96 -6.25
N LYS A 178 -10.29 10.09 -6.65
CA LYS A 178 -11.36 9.43 -5.93
C LYS A 178 -11.29 7.94 -6.27
N VAL A 179 -10.99 7.12 -5.27
CA VAL A 179 -11.35 5.72 -5.33
C VAL A 179 -12.88 5.66 -5.17
N GLN A 180 -13.61 5.83 -6.25
CA GLN A 180 -15.00 5.41 -6.26
C GLN A 180 -14.99 3.89 -6.45
N PRO A 181 -15.68 3.13 -5.59
CA PRO A 181 -15.88 1.72 -5.87
C PRO A 181 -16.41 1.60 -7.30
N ALA A 182 -15.92 0.61 -8.03
CA ALA A 182 -16.36 0.37 -9.40
C ALA A 182 -17.89 0.40 -9.39
N LYS A 183 -18.49 1.40 -10.04
CA LYS A 183 -19.93 1.40 -10.26
C LYS A 183 -20.21 0.12 -11.06
N GLU A 184 -21.41 -0.42 -10.90
CA GLU A 184 -21.89 -1.70 -11.43
C GLU A 184 -21.78 -1.88 -12.97
N ASP A 185 -21.13 -0.96 -13.67
CA ASP A 185 -21.02 -0.91 -15.13
C ASP A 185 -20.01 -1.91 -15.73
N LEU A 186 -19.28 -2.67 -14.88
CA LEU A 186 -18.42 -3.74 -15.34
C LEU A 186 -19.25 -4.99 -15.64
N CYS A 187 -19.69 -5.13 -16.89
CA CYS A 187 -20.33 -6.34 -17.37
C CYS A 187 -19.27 -7.40 -17.71
N LEU A 188 -19.32 -8.53 -17.00
CA LEU A 188 -18.52 -9.70 -17.37
C LEU A 188 -18.94 -10.22 -18.75
N ILE A 189 -17.98 -10.46 -19.62
CA ILE A 189 -18.25 -11.15 -20.88
C ILE A 189 -18.60 -12.61 -20.55
N GLN A 190 -19.84 -13.01 -20.86
CA GLN A 190 -20.39 -14.32 -20.49
C GLN A 190 -19.65 -15.53 -21.08
N ASN A 191 -18.80 -15.33 -22.09
CA ASN A 191 -18.11 -16.41 -22.80
C ASN A 191 -16.58 -16.39 -22.65
N CYS A 192 -16.04 -15.68 -21.69
CA CYS A 192 -14.59 -15.65 -21.48
C CYS A 192 -14.12 -16.99 -20.88
N LYS A 193 -13.44 -17.81 -21.68
CA LYS A 193 -12.71 -18.98 -21.16
C LYS A 193 -11.44 -18.48 -20.48
N ILE A 194 -11.44 -18.49 -19.17
CA ILE A 194 -10.41 -17.85 -18.34
C ILE A 194 -9.21 -18.77 -18.07
N THR A 195 -9.12 -19.93 -18.70
CA THR A 195 -7.98 -20.85 -18.60
C THR A 195 -6.63 -20.26 -19.01
N GLU A 196 -6.63 -19.06 -19.60
CA GLU A 196 -5.43 -18.38 -20.08
C GLU A 196 -4.95 -17.24 -19.14
N LEU A 197 -5.60 -17.03 -17.99
CA LEU A 197 -5.24 -15.90 -17.10
C LEU A 197 -3.92 -16.12 -16.35
N ALA A 198 -3.38 -17.32 -16.32
CA ALA A 198 -2.13 -17.63 -15.61
C ALA A 198 -0.94 -16.78 -16.09
N ASP A 199 -0.95 -16.40 -17.38
CA ASP A 199 0.14 -15.64 -18.02
C ASP A 199 -0.22 -14.15 -18.22
N MET A 200 -1.35 -13.67 -17.68
CA MET A 200 -1.83 -12.30 -17.84
C MET A 200 -1.53 -11.47 -16.61
N ASP A 201 -1.28 -10.18 -16.84
CA ASP A 201 -1.33 -9.16 -15.80
C ASP A 201 -2.76 -8.62 -15.59
N LEU A 202 -2.92 -7.76 -14.60
CA LEU A 202 -4.22 -7.20 -14.22
C LEU A 202 -4.88 -6.42 -15.38
N LEU A 203 -4.09 -5.70 -16.17
CA LEU A 203 -4.59 -4.89 -17.30
C LEU A 203 -5.11 -5.78 -18.43
N GLN A 204 -4.34 -6.80 -18.80
CA GLN A 204 -4.72 -7.79 -19.80
C GLN A 204 -5.99 -8.54 -19.39
N CYS A 205 -6.13 -8.84 -18.09
CA CYS A 205 -7.36 -9.42 -17.55
C CYS A 205 -8.56 -8.48 -17.71
N PHE A 206 -8.40 -7.20 -17.44
CA PHE A 206 -9.48 -6.23 -17.61
C PHE A 206 -9.88 -6.08 -19.07
N GLU A 207 -8.94 -6.03 -20.01
CA GLU A 207 -9.24 -6.01 -21.44
C GLU A 207 -10.02 -7.23 -21.89
N LYS A 208 -9.60 -8.41 -21.43
CA LYS A 208 -10.21 -9.68 -21.86
C LYS A 208 -11.56 -9.93 -21.17
N VAL A 209 -11.64 -9.71 -19.86
CA VAL A 209 -12.83 -10.08 -19.06
C VAL A 209 -13.94 -9.05 -19.18
N PHE A 210 -13.59 -7.78 -19.28
CA PHE A 210 -14.57 -6.68 -19.33
C PHE A 210 -14.66 -6.01 -20.70
N ALA A 211 -13.97 -6.53 -21.72
CA ALA A 211 -13.86 -5.95 -23.06
C ALA A 211 -13.46 -4.46 -23.06
N LEU A 212 -12.64 -4.07 -22.10
CA LEU A 212 -12.16 -2.70 -22.00
C LEU A 212 -11.06 -2.48 -23.01
N LYS A 213 -11.14 -1.40 -23.79
CA LYS A 213 -10.00 -0.92 -24.58
C LYS A 213 -9.12 -0.04 -23.70
N LEU A 214 -8.08 -0.63 -23.16
CA LEU A 214 -7.13 0.09 -22.32
C LEU A 214 -6.03 0.73 -23.17
N PRO A 215 -5.47 1.88 -22.75
CA PRO A 215 -4.30 2.45 -23.40
C PRO A 215 -3.09 1.53 -23.15
N SER A 216 -2.19 1.43 -24.12
CA SER A 216 -0.95 0.65 -24.01
C SER A 216 -0.07 1.02 -22.81
N ASP A 217 -0.24 2.21 -22.27
CA ASP A 217 0.39 2.67 -21.04
C ASP A 217 -0.63 3.49 -20.23
N PRO A 218 -1.29 2.87 -19.24
CA PRO A 218 -2.30 3.54 -18.41
C PRO A 218 -1.73 4.70 -17.60
N THR A 219 -0.41 4.70 -17.36
CA THR A 219 0.26 5.76 -16.60
C THR A 219 0.35 7.06 -17.40
N LYS A 220 0.29 7.01 -18.72
CA LYS A 220 0.38 8.18 -19.59
C LYS A 220 -0.92 8.98 -19.71
N SER A 221 -2.06 8.37 -19.37
CA SER A 221 -3.36 9.03 -19.47
C SER A 221 -4.06 9.12 -18.12
N LEU A 222 -4.05 10.30 -17.53
CA LEU A 222 -4.79 10.59 -16.30
C LEU A 222 -6.32 10.48 -16.45
N LYS A 223 -6.84 10.29 -17.67
CA LYS A 223 -8.28 10.08 -17.91
C LYS A 223 -8.78 8.71 -17.42
N ASN A 224 -7.86 7.80 -17.07
CA ASN A 224 -8.20 6.44 -16.67
C ASN A 224 -8.16 6.24 -15.14
N TYR A 225 -8.61 7.23 -14.38
CA TYR A 225 -8.70 7.13 -12.90
C TYR A 225 -9.47 5.90 -12.43
N GLN A 226 -10.51 5.52 -13.16
CA GLN A 226 -11.32 4.37 -12.88
C GLN A 226 -10.51 3.06 -12.93
N LEU A 227 -9.51 2.99 -13.81
CA LEU A 227 -8.63 1.83 -13.92
C LEU A 227 -7.80 1.59 -12.65
N PHE A 228 -7.28 2.65 -12.03
CA PHE A 228 -6.55 2.53 -10.76
C PHE A 228 -7.47 2.12 -9.61
N ALA A 229 -8.71 2.61 -9.62
CA ALA A 229 -9.71 2.20 -8.64
C ALA A 229 -10.05 0.72 -8.81
N TRP A 230 -10.27 0.24 -10.03
CA TRP A 230 -10.50 -1.17 -10.32
C TRP A 230 -9.29 -2.03 -9.99
N ALA A 231 -8.08 -1.56 -10.28
CA ALA A 231 -6.86 -2.28 -9.94
C ALA A 231 -6.76 -2.54 -8.43
N ALA A 232 -7.00 -1.52 -7.62
CA ALA A 232 -7.04 -1.66 -6.17
C ALA A 232 -8.13 -2.65 -5.72
N ASP A 233 -9.34 -2.53 -6.27
CA ASP A 233 -10.49 -3.39 -5.96
C ASP A 233 -10.22 -4.87 -6.31
N PHE A 234 -9.64 -5.14 -7.47
CA PHE A 234 -9.48 -6.52 -7.98
C PHE A 234 -8.17 -7.18 -7.57
N SER A 235 -7.17 -6.43 -7.12
CA SER A 235 -5.84 -6.95 -6.81
C SER A 235 -5.87 -8.15 -5.85
N CYS A 236 -6.66 -8.11 -4.79
CA CYS A 236 -6.74 -9.18 -3.80
C CYS A 236 -7.32 -10.46 -4.40
N ILE A 237 -8.50 -10.40 -5.02
CA ILE A 237 -9.15 -11.59 -5.55
C ILE A 237 -8.36 -12.19 -6.72
N MET A 238 -7.75 -11.36 -7.56
CA MET A 238 -6.93 -11.80 -8.67
C MET A 238 -5.62 -12.43 -8.20
N SER A 239 -5.02 -11.93 -7.12
CA SER A 239 -3.85 -12.57 -6.47
C SER A 239 -4.20 -13.94 -5.91
N ILE A 240 -5.41 -14.12 -5.33
CA ILE A 240 -5.91 -15.43 -4.90
C ILE A 240 -6.04 -16.37 -6.11
N CYS A 241 -6.68 -15.91 -7.17
CA CYS A 241 -6.87 -16.71 -8.38
C CYS A 241 -5.55 -17.12 -9.02
N TYR A 242 -4.59 -16.19 -9.10
CA TYR A 242 -3.23 -16.47 -9.57
C TYR A 242 -2.56 -17.56 -8.73
N ALA A 243 -2.63 -17.45 -7.42
CA ALA A 243 -2.06 -18.46 -6.54
C ALA A 243 -2.73 -19.82 -6.69
N ILE A 244 -4.07 -19.88 -6.79
CA ILE A 244 -4.81 -21.12 -6.99
C ILE A 244 -4.39 -21.79 -8.30
N ASN A 245 -4.24 -21.03 -9.39
CA ASN A 245 -3.79 -21.56 -10.68
C ASN A 245 -2.40 -22.17 -10.60
N HIS A 246 -1.49 -21.57 -9.84
CA HIS A 246 -0.15 -22.13 -9.60
C HIS A 246 -0.15 -23.36 -8.67
N LEU A 247 -1.20 -23.52 -7.88
CA LEU A 247 -1.38 -24.58 -6.91
C LEU A 247 -2.51 -25.57 -7.30
N ASP A 248 -2.93 -25.57 -8.56
CA ASP A 248 -4.09 -26.30 -9.08
C ASP A 248 -4.11 -27.77 -8.66
N LYS A 249 -2.94 -28.43 -8.66
CA LYS A 249 -2.77 -29.84 -8.25
C LYS A 249 -3.16 -30.12 -6.79
N LEU A 250 -3.18 -29.08 -5.95
CA LEU A 250 -3.57 -29.21 -4.55
C LEU A 250 -5.08 -29.13 -4.33
N PHE A 251 -5.83 -28.62 -5.32
CA PHE A 251 -7.25 -28.27 -5.19
C PHE A 251 -8.17 -29.09 -6.10
N THR A 252 -7.69 -30.21 -6.63
CA THR A 252 -8.46 -31.09 -7.49
C THR A 252 -9.71 -31.62 -6.76
N ASN A 253 -10.84 -31.66 -7.49
CA ASN A 253 -12.12 -32.21 -7.02
C ASN A 253 -12.82 -31.47 -5.87
N LEU A 254 -12.43 -30.23 -5.54
CA LEU A 254 -13.13 -29.44 -4.54
C LEU A 254 -14.35 -28.77 -5.17
N THR A 255 -15.53 -28.99 -4.58
CA THR A 255 -16.77 -28.28 -4.91
C THR A 255 -17.07 -27.14 -3.94
N LYS A 256 -16.49 -27.21 -2.76
CA LYS A 256 -16.51 -26.17 -1.73
C LYS A 256 -15.08 -25.72 -1.44
N PHE A 257 -14.86 -24.42 -1.40
CA PHE A 257 -13.54 -23.83 -1.16
C PHE A 257 -13.61 -22.85 0.01
N THR A 258 -12.78 -23.06 1.01
CA THR A 258 -12.71 -22.17 2.19
C THR A 258 -11.38 -21.45 2.21
N ILE A 259 -11.41 -20.13 2.26
CA ILE A 259 -10.23 -19.26 2.33
C ILE A 259 -10.26 -18.53 3.66
N PHE A 260 -9.18 -18.63 4.43
CA PHE A 260 -8.93 -17.75 5.56
C PHE A 260 -8.11 -16.57 5.10
N ILE A 261 -8.58 -15.36 5.36
CA ILE A 261 -7.89 -14.09 5.08
C ILE A 261 -7.36 -13.58 6.42
N LEU A 262 -6.06 -13.77 6.63
CA LEU A 262 -5.39 -13.50 7.90
C LEU A 262 -4.89 -12.06 7.95
N GLY A 263 -4.97 -11.43 9.13
CA GLY A 263 -4.63 -10.02 9.31
C GLY A 263 -5.58 -9.11 8.56
N ALA A 264 -6.81 -9.56 8.35
CA ALA A 264 -7.82 -8.78 7.65
C ALA A 264 -8.14 -7.48 8.40
N SER A 265 -8.33 -6.41 7.63
CA SER A 265 -8.82 -5.11 8.08
C SER A 265 -10.15 -4.79 7.38
N ILE A 266 -10.63 -3.56 7.51
CA ILE A 266 -11.85 -3.11 6.83
C ILE A 266 -11.75 -3.20 5.30
N GLU A 267 -10.57 -2.94 4.74
CA GLU A 267 -10.35 -2.82 3.30
C GLU A 267 -10.62 -4.13 2.53
N PRO A 268 -10.08 -5.29 2.93
CA PRO A 268 -10.36 -6.54 2.24
C PRO A 268 -11.84 -6.92 2.24
N VAL A 269 -12.58 -6.59 3.29
CA VAL A 269 -14.02 -6.86 3.38
C VAL A 269 -14.80 -6.08 2.34
N LEU A 270 -14.42 -4.82 2.11
CA LEU A 270 -15.06 -3.95 1.12
C LEU A 270 -14.80 -4.41 -0.32
N TRP A 271 -13.71 -5.14 -0.57
CA TRP A 271 -13.30 -5.56 -1.90
C TRP A 271 -13.88 -6.91 -2.35
N PHE A 272 -14.56 -7.65 -1.48
CA PHE A 272 -15.17 -8.94 -1.85
C PHE A 272 -16.67 -8.80 -2.14
N ARG A 273 -17.02 -8.01 -3.16
CA ARG A 273 -18.39 -7.88 -3.68
C ARG A 273 -18.73 -8.99 -4.71
N GLU A 274 -19.99 -9.07 -5.15
CA GLU A 274 -20.46 -10.06 -6.10
C GLU A 274 -19.58 -10.18 -7.36
N ILE A 275 -19.15 -9.03 -7.93
CA ILE A 275 -18.30 -9.01 -9.13
C ILE A 275 -16.95 -9.69 -8.92
N HIS A 276 -16.33 -9.50 -7.76
CA HIS A 276 -15.06 -10.14 -7.39
C HIS A 276 -15.25 -11.65 -7.21
N CYS A 277 -16.34 -12.05 -6.56
CA CYS A 277 -16.67 -13.45 -6.38
C CYS A 277 -16.99 -14.13 -7.71
N LYS A 278 -17.64 -13.43 -8.64
CA LYS A 278 -17.85 -13.95 -10.02
C LYS A 278 -16.52 -14.22 -10.71
N MET A 279 -15.52 -13.34 -10.55
CA MET A 279 -14.17 -13.57 -11.10
C MET A 279 -13.53 -14.85 -10.55
N PHE A 280 -13.67 -15.11 -9.25
CA PHE A 280 -13.20 -16.34 -8.64
C PHE A 280 -13.85 -17.58 -9.28
N PHE A 281 -15.17 -17.62 -9.41
CA PHE A 281 -15.89 -18.77 -9.98
C PHE A 281 -15.67 -18.96 -11.47
N LEU A 282 -15.40 -17.88 -12.21
CA LEU A 282 -15.02 -18.01 -13.62
C LEU A 282 -13.71 -18.77 -13.79
N GLN A 283 -12.75 -18.53 -12.89
CA GLN A 283 -11.46 -19.23 -12.90
C GLN A 283 -11.52 -20.63 -12.27
N ASN A 284 -12.48 -20.85 -11.39
CA ASN A 284 -12.65 -22.10 -10.65
C ASN A 284 -14.07 -22.68 -10.89
N PRO A 285 -14.42 -23.07 -12.14
CA PRO A 285 -15.78 -23.43 -12.51
C PRO A 285 -16.30 -24.70 -11.82
N GLN A 286 -15.43 -25.52 -11.25
CA GLN A 286 -15.78 -26.71 -10.47
C GLN A 286 -16.31 -26.37 -9.07
N ILE A 287 -15.95 -25.21 -8.51
CA ILE A 287 -16.36 -24.80 -7.17
C ILE A 287 -17.78 -24.24 -7.22
N SER A 288 -18.67 -24.72 -6.37
CA SER A 288 -20.06 -24.23 -6.23
C SER A 288 -20.25 -23.33 -5.02
N GLU A 289 -19.47 -23.54 -3.96
CA GLU A 289 -19.52 -22.76 -2.72
C GLU A 289 -18.15 -22.22 -2.35
N LEU A 290 -18.06 -20.90 -2.15
CA LEU A 290 -16.89 -20.19 -1.63
C LEU A 290 -17.19 -19.69 -0.22
N VAL A 291 -16.33 -20.02 0.75
CA VAL A 291 -16.37 -19.45 2.09
C VAL A 291 -15.15 -18.58 2.27
N LEU A 292 -15.37 -17.29 2.53
CA LEU A 292 -14.36 -16.31 2.87
C LEU A 292 -14.46 -16.01 4.36
N GLU A 293 -13.43 -16.34 5.11
CA GLU A 293 -13.37 -16.12 6.54
C GLU A 293 -12.29 -15.09 6.84
N PHE A 294 -12.71 -13.90 7.24
CA PHE A 294 -11.84 -12.76 7.53
C PHE A 294 -11.46 -12.78 9.01
N ILE A 295 -10.17 -12.87 9.29
CA ILE A 295 -9.64 -13.00 10.65
C ILE A 295 -8.65 -11.85 10.86
N GLY A 296 -9.01 -10.94 11.75
CA GLY A 296 -8.17 -9.77 12.05
C GLY A 296 -8.77 -8.89 13.15
N PRO A 297 -7.95 -8.09 13.85
CA PRO A 297 -8.42 -7.29 15.00
C PRO A 297 -9.26 -6.07 14.62
N GLU A 298 -9.24 -5.67 13.35
CA GLU A 298 -9.90 -4.45 12.86
C GLU A 298 -10.94 -4.76 11.77
N VAL A 299 -11.39 -6.01 11.69
CA VAL A 299 -12.36 -6.43 10.66
C VAL A 299 -13.73 -5.85 11.00
N VAL A 300 -14.38 -5.29 9.99
CA VAL A 300 -15.75 -4.77 10.08
C VAL A 300 -16.72 -5.73 9.38
N GLU A 301 -17.90 -5.91 9.96
CA GLU A 301 -18.92 -6.76 9.37
C GLU A 301 -19.34 -6.27 7.97
N PRO A 302 -19.40 -7.16 6.96
CA PRO A 302 -19.92 -6.80 5.65
C PRO A 302 -21.43 -6.54 5.74
N ALA A 303 -21.96 -5.78 4.78
CA ALA A 303 -23.39 -5.49 4.69
C ALA A 303 -24.23 -6.78 4.52
N GLU A 304 -23.65 -7.80 3.92
CA GLU A 304 -24.30 -9.10 3.66
C GLU A 304 -23.37 -10.24 4.06
N ASN A 305 -23.89 -11.23 4.77
CA ASN A 305 -23.14 -12.40 5.19
C ASN A 305 -23.08 -13.52 4.14
N SER A 306 -23.83 -13.38 3.04
CA SER A 306 -23.81 -14.34 1.93
C SER A 306 -24.31 -13.71 0.65
N LEU A 307 -23.76 -14.20 -0.47
CA LEU A 307 -24.20 -13.88 -1.82
C LEU A 307 -24.66 -15.17 -2.51
N LYS A 308 -25.74 -15.07 -3.29
CA LYS A 308 -26.25 -16.16 -4.10
C LYS A 308 -26.61 -15.64 -5.48
N PHE A 309 -25.99 -16.20 -6.51
CA PHE A 309 -26.18 -15.75 -7.89
C PHE A 309 -26.00 -16.90 -8.89
N ASN A 310 -26.56 -16.71 -10.09
CA ASN A 310 -26.34 -17.64 -11.20
C ASN A 310 -25.18 -17.15 -12.06
N LEU A 311 -24.24 -18.02 -12.35
CA LEU A 311 -23.11 -17.75 -13.23
C LEU A 311 -22.92 -18.91 -14.22
N LEU A 312 -23.06 -18.64 -15.53
CA LEU A 312 -22.93 -19.62 -16.59
C LEU A 312 -23.90 -20.83 -16.41
N GLY A 313 -25.14 -20.55 -16.01
CA GLY A 313 -26.17 -21.59 -15.80
C GLY A 313 -26.00 -22.41 -14.52
N LYS A 314 -25.04 -22.07 -13.66
CA LYS A 314 -24.82 -22.74 -12.37
C LYS A 314 -25.05 -21.78 -11.21
N GLU A 315 -25.75 -22.24 -10.19
CA GLU A 315 -25.88 -21.51 -8.92
C GLU A 315 -24.54 -21.48 -8.20
N ARG A 316 -24.18 -20.30 -7.67
CA ARG A 316 -22.97 -20.08 -6.87
C ARG A 316 -23.35 -19.46 -5.54
N ILE A 317 -22.72 -19.93 -4.50
CA ILE A 317 -22.93 -19.46 -3.13
C ILE A 317 -21.60 -18.93 -2.59
N VAL A 318 -21.61 -17.73 -2.02
CA VAL A 318 -20.51 -17.18 -1.25
C VAL A 318 -20.98 -16.95 0.18
N ARG A 319 -20.17 -17.32 1.16
CA ARG A 319 -20.42 -17.06 2.57
C ARG A 319 -19.27 -16.23 3.13
N PHE A 320 -19.61 -15.14 3.78
CA PHE A 320 -18.67 -14.31 4.50
C PHE A 320 -18.78 -14.64 6.00
N LYS A 321 -17.64 -14.89 6.61
CA LYS A 321 -17.50 -15.07 8.05
C LYS A 321 -16.45 -14.12 8.57
N ILE A 322 -16.65 -13.61 9.78
CA ILE A 322 -15.79 -12.65 10.42
C ILE A 322 -15.42 -13.12 11.80
N PHE A 323 -14.13 -12.99 12.10
CA PHE A 323 -13.63 -13.10 13.45
C PHE A 323 -12.81 -11.84 13.78
N ASN A 324 -13.36 -11.03 14.68
CA ASN A 324 -12.67 -9.83 15.17
C ASN A 324 -11.70 -10.21 16.28
N GLY A 325 -10.46 -10.49 15.90
CA GLY A 325 -9.41 -10.93 16.81
C GLY A 325 -8.21 -11.49 16.06
N LEU A 326 -7.19 -11.91 16.80
CA LEU A 326 -5.97 -12.45 16.24
C LEU A 326 -6.14 -13.94 15.85
N PHE A 327 -5.36 -14.38 14.86
CA PHE A 327 -5.48 -15.76 14.35
C PHE A 327 -5.25 -16.83 15.41
N GLN A 328 -4.30 -16.65 16.32
CA GLN A 328 -4.08 -17.55 17.44
C GLN A 328 -5.28 -17.64 18.39
N ASP A 329 -6.08 -16.59 18.49
CA ASP A 329 -7.32 -16.64 19.30
C ASP A 329 -8.42 -17.37 18.53
N TYR A 330 -8.52 -17.16 17.22
CA TYR A 330 -9.41 -17.94 16.37
C TYR A 330 -9.18 -19.45 16.52
N CYS A 331 -7.93 -19.91 16.46
CA CYS A 331 -7.56 -21.31 16.55
C CYS A 331 -7.97 -21.98 17.88
N LYS A 332 -8.12 -21.19 18.96
CA LYS A 332 -8.60 -21.71 20.27
C LYS A 332 -10.07 -22.10 20.24
N TYR A 333 -10.88 -21.40 19.42
CA TYR A 333 -12.33 -21.60 19.38
C TYR A 333 -12.80 -22.46 18.21
N TYR A 334 -12.03 -22.47 17.11
CA TYR A 334 -12.45 -23.10 15.87
C TYR A 334 -11.39 -24.06 15.35
N GLN A 335 -11.77 -25.31 15.14
CA GLN A 335 -10.91 -26.34 14.57
C GLN A 335 -11.29 -26.58 13.08
N VAL A 336 -11.39 -25.50 12.33
CA VAL A 336 -11.72 -25.58 10.90
C VAL A 336 -10.44 -25.51 10.09
N LYS A 337 -10.25 -26.47 9.18
CA LYS A 337 -9.12 -26.45 8.24
C LYS A 337 -9.56 -25.77 6.95
N PRO A 338 -8.92 -24.65 6.53
CA PRO A 338 -9.22 -24.00 5.27
C PRO A 338 -8.61 -24.76 4.09
N SER A 339 -9.13 -24.54 2.89
CA SER A 339 -8.50 -24.99 1.64
C SER A 339 -7.23 -24.17 1.35
N LEU A 340 -7.25 -22.88 1.70
CA LEU A 340 -6.18 -21.92 1.48
C LEU A 340 -6.17 -20.89 2.60
N MET A 341 -5.00 -20.50 3.07
CA MET A 341 -4.78 -19.30 3.88
C MET A 341 -4.18 -18.20 3.00
N VAL A 342 -4.59 -16.97 3.21
CA VAL A 342 -4.07 -15.79 2.50
C VAL A 342 -3.80 -14.67 3.48
N ALA A 343 -2.65 -13.99 3.34
CA ALA A 343 -2.32 -12.79 4.10
C ALA A 343 -1.84 -11.70 3.12
N PHE A 344 -2.59 -10.59 3.03
CA PHE A 344 -2.27 -9.50 2.12
C PHE A 344 -1.41 -8.44 2.81
N ASN A 345 -0.25 -8.10 2.18
CA ASN A 345 0.70 -7.10 2.73
C ASN A 345 0.90 -7.33 4.23
N CYS A 346 1.24 -8.55 4.57
CA CYS A 346 1.07 -9.10 5.92
C CYS A 346 2.04 -8.51 6.97
N GLY A 347 3.22 -8.05 6.56
CA GLY A 347 4.23 -7.52 7.46
C GLY A 347 4.61 -8.51 8.58
N PHE A 348 4.70 -9.80 8.29
CA PHE A 348 5.08 -10.81 9.29
C PHE A 348 6.40 -10.49 9.98
N SER A 349 7.34 -9.93 9.24
CA SER A 349 8.63 -9.53 9.75
C SER A 349 8.59 -8.24 10.55
N GLU A 350 7.67 -7.34 10.26
CA GLU A 350 7.56 -6.02 10.88
C GLU A 350 6.90 -6.09 12.26
N PHE A 351 5.86 -6.93 12.38
CA PHE A 351 5.05 -7.06 13.59
C PHE A 351 5.34 -8.32 14.41
N SER A 352 6.52 -8.94 14.23
CA SER A 352 6.96 -10.12 14.93
C SER A 352 8.30 -9.87 15.62
N GLN A 353 8.39 -10.18 16.93
CA GLN A 353 9.66 -10.11 17.68
C GLN A 353 10.71 -11.12 17.19
N CYS A 354 10.40 -11.92 16.18
CA CYS A 354 11.38 -12.78 15.52
C CYS A 354 12.47 -11.98 14.81
N TYR A 355 12.28 -10.68 14.59
CA TYR A 355 13.19 -9.81 13.85
C TYR A 355 14.51 -9.48 14.55
N ASN A 356 14.61 -9.69 15.86
CA ASN A 356 15.84 -9.42 16.63
C ASN A 356 16.98 -10.42 16.38
N LEU A 357 16.81 -11.34 15.43
CA LEU A 357 17.85 -12.26 14.96
C LEU A 357 18.34 -11.88 13.55
N THR A 358 18.64 -10.59 13.29
CA THR A 358 19.40 -10.24 12.09
C THR A 358 20.77 -10.90 12.19
N PRO A 359 21.24 -11.61 11.15
CA PRO A 359 22.64 -11.94 11.05
C PRO A 359 23.39 -10.61 11.08
N THR A 360 24.35 -10.53 11.96
CA THR A 360 25.28 -9.41 12.15
C THR A 360 25.85 -9.01 10.77
N ILE A 361 25.26 -8.00 10.14
CA ILE A 361 25.96 -7.22 9.13
C ILE A 361 26.89 -6.31 9.95
N THR A 362 28.04 -6.89 10.29
CA THR A 362 29.17 -6.14 10.78
C THR A 362 29.56 -5.13 9.73
N SER A 363 29.63 -3.88 10.17
CA SER A 363 30.16 -2.72 9.46
C SER A 363 29.25 -1.99 8.48
N LEU A 364 28.30 -1.26 9.04
CA LEU A 364 27.99 0.10 8.59
C LEU A 364 27.66 0.87 9.85
N ASN A 365 28.46 1.90 10.14
CA ASN A 365 28.44 2.71 11.32
C ASN A 365 27.06 2.89 11.92
N ALA A 366 26.91 2.51 13.17
CA ALA A 366 25.72 2.57 14.00
C ALA A 366 24.93 3.89 13.81
N LEU A 367 24.05 3.89 12.86
CA LEU A 367 22.81 4.62 12.97
C LEU A 367 21.97 3.76 13.90
N GLU A 368 21.71 4.25 15.09
CA GLU A 368 20.78 3.65 16.03
C GLU A 368 19.52 3.22 15.26
N PRO A 369 18.90 2.08 15.62
CA PRO A 369 17.70 1.61 14.96
C PRO A 369 16.72 2.78 14.90
N LEU A 370 16.30 3.10 13.68
CA LEU A 370 15.30 4.10 13.38
C LEU A 370 13.99 3.63 14.02
N ASP A 371 13.57 4.33 15.06
CA ASP A 371 12.65 3.91 16.07
C ASP A 371 13.14 2.61 16.75
N PRO A 372 13.77 2.70 17.93
CA PRO A 372 13.56 1.64 18.90
C PRO A 372 12.03 1.52 18.93
N PRO A 373 11.44 0.31 18.79
CA PRO A 373 10.01 0.14 18.92
C PRO A 373 9.67 1.01 20.11
N THR A 374 8.90 2.09 19.87
CA THR A 374 8.58 3.09 20.90
C THR A 374 8.45 2.32 22.17
N ASN A 375 9.16 2.64 23.24
CA ASN A 375 9.15 1.91 24.51
C ASN A 375 7.73 1.78 25.11
N ASN A 376 6.75 1.70 24.27
CA ASN A 376 5.49 1.04 24.49
C ASN A 376 5.82 -0.43 24.61
N ILE A 377 6.33 -0.76 25.83
CA ILE A 377 6.49 -2.11 26.38
C ILE A 377 5.19 -2.93 26.20
N ASN A 378 4.15 -2.36 25.66
CA ASN A 378 2.83 -2.89 25.32
C ASN A 378 2.57 -3.04 23.81
N ALA A 379 3.49 -2.80 22.89
CA ALA A 379 3.33 -3.26 21.51
C ALA A 379 3.43 -4.79 21.51
N LYS A 380 2.30 -5.40 21.78
CA LYS A 380 2.11 -6.86 21.80
C LYS A 380 2.56 -7.37 20.44
N ASP A 381 3.52 -8.29 20.43
CA ASP A 381 3.85 -9.03 19.22
C ASP A 381 2.57 -9.69 18.72
N THR A 382 2.02 -9.15 17.64
CA THR A 382 0.70 -9.56 17.14
C THR A 382 0.80 -10.75 16.19
N TRP A 383 1.97 -10.95 15.52
CA TRP A 383 2.11 -12.01 14.54
C TRP A 383 2.79 -13.27 15.07
N PHE A 384 3.75 -13.19 15.99
CA PHE A 384 4.53 -14.38 16.38
C PHE A 384 3.69 -15.58 16.82
N PRO A 385 2.69 -15.43 17.72
CA PRO A 385 1.81 -16.53 18.06
C PRO A 385 0.99 -17.03 16.86
N GLY A 386 0.50 -16.13 16.02
CA GLY A 386 -0.23 -16.47 14.79
C GLY A 386 0.62 -17.22 13.77
N LEU A 387 1.92 -16.89 13.66
CA LEU A 387 2.84 -17.63 12.78
C LEU A 387 3.01 -19.08 13.24
N ILE A 388 2.98 -19.33 14.53
CA ILE A 388 3.05 -20.70 15.09
C ILE A 388 1.82 -21.50 14.69
N GLU A 389 0.62 -20.92 14.82
CA GLU A 389 -0.63 -21.56 14.38
C GLU A 389 -0.64 -21.82 12.87
N ILE A 390 -0.15 -20.86 12.05
CA ILE A 390 0.03 -21.06 10.61
C ILE A 390 0.94 -22.26 10.34
N LEU A 391 2.08 -22.34 11.02
CA LEU A 391 3.06 -23.41 10.85
C LEU A 391 2.55 -24.78 11.29
N GLN A 392 1.60 -24.81 12.22
CA GLN A 392 0.95 -26.03 12.72
C GLN A 392 -0.29 -26.44 11.91
N THR A 393 -0.76 -25.58 10.99
CA THR A 393 -1.85 -25.90 10.05
C THR A 393 -1.30 -26.71 8.86
N PHE A 394 -0.94 -27.98 9.13
CA PHE A 394 -0.26 -28.83 8.15
C PHE A 394 -1.05 -29.06 6.87
N ASP A 395 -0.31 -29.21 5.78
CA ASP A 395 -0.82 -29.50 4.43
C ASP A 395 -1.78 -28.43 3.84
N THR A 396 -2.01 -27.33 4.56
CA THR A 396 -2.74 -26.19 4.02
C THR A 396 -1.75 -25.19 3.43
N PRO A 397 -1.86 -24.82 2.14
CA PRO A 397 -1.03 -23.76 1.60
C PRO A 397 -1.39 -22.41 2.21
N ILE A 398 -0.36 -21.60 2.44
CA ILE A 398 -0.52 -20.18 2.72
C ILE A 398 0.12 -19.37 1.62
N VAL A 399 -0.64 -18.41 1.08
CA VAL A 399 -0.20 -17.39 0.15
C VAL A 399 -0.09 -16.09 0.89
N PHE A 400 0.99 -15.37 0.70
CA PHE A 400 1.13 -14.05 1.28
C PHE A 400 1.77 -13.07 0.32
N THR A 401 1.34 -11.84 0.41
CA THR A 401 1.83 -10.73 -0.40
C THR A 401 2.58 -9.73 0.47
N SER A 402 3.48 -8.99 -0.17
CA SER A 402 4.29 -7.95 0.45
C SER A 402 4.41 -6.77 -0.50
N PHE A 403 4.78 -5.62 0.01
CA PHE A 403 4.98 -4.42 -0.81
C PHE A 403 6.23 -4.51 -1.67
N THR A 404 7.33 -5.06 -1.13
CA THR A 404 8.63 -5.16 -1.78
C THR A 404 9.15 -6.60 -1.79
N GLU A 405 10.12 -6.89 -2.67
CA GLU A 405 10.77 -8.20 -2.71
C GLU A 405 11.51 -8.51 -1.41
N GLN A 406 12.19 -7.52 -0.85
CA GLN A 406 12.95 -7.68 0.38
C GLN A 406 12.02 -7.95 1.57
N GLU A 407 10.92 -7.21 1.71
CA GLU A 407 9.89 -7.48 2.72
C GLU A 407 9.37 -8.91 2.60
N SER A 408 9.06 -9.35 1.37
CA SER A 408 8.59 -10.72 1.12
C SER A 408 9.61 -11.78 1.56
N GLN A 409 10.91 -11.53 1.37
CA GLN A 409 11.98 -12.40 1.86
C GLN A 409 12.06 -12.40 3.38
N PHE A 410 11.91 -11.25 4.01
CA PHE A 410 11.89 -11.12 5.47
C PHE A 410 10.66 -11.77 6.10
N ASP A 411 9.50 -11.67 5.47
CA ASP A 411 8.27 -12.35 5.92
C ASP A 411 8.45 -13.87 5.91
N PHE A 412 9.10 -14.41 4.89
CA PHE A 412 9.45 -15.82 4.89
C PHE A 412 10.46 -16.17 6.00
N ALA A 413 11.46 -15.35 6.22
CA ALA A 413 12.43 -15.54 7.30
C ALA A 413 11.76 -15.49 8.69
N ALA A 414 10.74 -14.65 8.87
CA ALA A 414 9.96 -14.60 10.11
C ALA A 414 9.27 -15.93 10.41
N LEU A 415 8.69 -16.59 9.40
CA LEU A 415 8.12 -17.93 9.53
C LEU A 415 9.18 -18.98 9.92
N GLN A 416 10.36 -18.95 9.27
CA GLN A 416 11.46 -19.86 9.62
C GLN A 416 11.96 -19.65 11.06
N ASN A 417 12.11 -18.38 11.45
CA ASN A 417 12.54 -18.01 12.80
C ASN A 417 11.51 -18.41 13.85
N ALA A 418 10.21 -18.30 13.55
CA ALA A 418 9.14 -18.76 14.43
C ALA A 418 9.21 -20.28 14.66
N ALA A 419 9.39 -21.07 13.58
CA ALA A 419 9.58 -22.51 13.67
C ALA A 419 10.80 -22.88 14.54
N GLN A 420 11.93 -22.19 14.34
CA GLN A 420 13.16 -22.44 15.09
C GLN A 420 13.01 -22.07 16.57
N LYS A 421 12.48 -20.88 16.88
CA LYS A 421 12.30 -20.41 18.28
C LYS A 421 11.40 -21.36 19.09
N GLN A 422 10.37 -21.92 18.47
CA GLN A 422 9.44 -22.85 19.10
C GLN A 422 9.88 -24.32 18.96
N SER A 423 11.06 -24.57 18.38
CA SER A 423 11.55 -25.93 18.12
C SER A 423 10.50 -26.83 17.45
N LEU A 424 9.74 -26.26 16.53
CA LEU A 424 8.69 -26.99 15.81
C LEU A 424 9.34 -28.02 14.87
N LYS A 425 8.88 -29.25 14.94
CA LYS A 425 9.27 -30.32 14.00
C LYS A 425 8.48 -30.20 12.71
N VAL A 426 8.74 -29.15 11.96
CA VAL A 426 8.05 -28.86 10.70
C VAL A 426 9.03 -28.66 9.56
N HIS A 427 8.63 -29.11 8.38
CA HIS A 427 9.28 -28.77 7.12
C HIS A 427 8.45 -27.73 6.39
N ILE A 428 9.08 -26.62 5.95
CA ILE A 428 8.42 -25.55 5.22
C ILE A 428 8.75 -25.71 3.72
N ASP A 429 7.77 -26.22 2.97
CA ASP A 429 7.87 -26.32 1.51
C ASP A 429 7.59 -24.96 0.88
N ARG A 430 8.47 -24.43 0.07
CA ARG A 430 8.13 -23.32 -0.84
C ARG A 430 7.38 -23.88 -2.04
N LEU A 431 6.10 -23.60 -2.14
CA LEU A 431 5.26 -24.02 -3.27
C LEU A 431 5.56 -23.20 -4.51
N PHE A 432 5.74 -21.90 -4.36
CA PHE A 432 6.44 -21.04 -5.31
C PHE A 432 7.23 -19.95 -4.57
N LYS A 433 8.33 -19.54 -5.18
CA LYS A 433 9.25 -18.55 -4.60
C LYS A 433 8.67 -17.16 -4.73
N VAL A 434 9.27 -16.20 -4.02
CA VAL A 434 8.98 -14.77 -4.19
C VAL A 434 9.03 -14.41 -5.66
N ALA A 435 7.95 -13.83 -6.15
CA ALA A 435 7.83 -13.32 -7.51
C ALA A 435 7.06 -12.00 -7.50
N LYS A 436 7.29 -11.16 -8.49
CA LYS A 436 6.47 -9.98 -8.72
C LYS A 436 5.03 -10.45 -8.99
N ASN A 437 4.08 -9.89 -8.26
CA ASN A 437 2.68 -10.25 -8.43
C ASN A 437 2.12 -9.57 -9.70
N PRO A 438 1.69 -10.30 -10.74
CA PRO A 438 1.12 -9.69 -11.94
C PRO A 438 -0.21 -8.97 -11.68
N PHE A 439 -0.82 -9.23 -10.53
CA PHE A 439 -2.08 -8.65 -10.10
C PHE A 439 -1.94 -7.64 -8.95
N HIS A 440 -0.74 -7.06 -8.79
CA HIS A 440 -0.54 -5.99 -7.82
C HIS A 440 -1.40 -4.76 -8.13
N ASP A 441 -1.65 -3.93 -7.13
CA ASP A 441 -2.26 -2.61 -7.34
C ASP A 441 -1.42 -1.78 -8.33
N LEU A 442 -2.08 -1.00 -9.17
CA LEU A 442 -1.39 -0.14 -10.15
C LEU A 442 -1.03 1.23 -9.57
N ARG A 443 -1.60 1.59 -8.41
CA ARG A 443 -1.28 2.85 -7.76
C ARG A 443 0.03 2.73 -7.00
N PRO A 444 1.07 3.49 -7.37
CA PRO A 444 2.33 3.48 -6.63
C PRO A 444 2.11 4.04 -5.22
N LEU A 445 2.78 3.45 -4.26
CA LEU A 445 3.05 3.99 -2.95
C LEU A 445 4.49 4.51 -2.94
N ARG A 446 4.80 5.46 -2.06
CA ARG A 446 6.11 6.10 -2.00
C ARG A 446 6.72 5.94 -0.63
N GLN A 447 8.00 5.65 -0.59
CA GLN A 447 8.77 5.53 0.65
C GLN A 447 10.18 6.06 0.43
N TRP A 448 10.70 6.88 1.35
CA TRP A 448 12.07 7.36 1.30
C TRP A 448 13.05 6.38 1.93
N TYR A 449 12.59 5.61 2.88
CA TYR A 449 13.42 4.67 3.59
C TYR A 449 13.17 3.30 3.05
N THR A 450 13.94 2.91 2.08
CA THR A 450 13.95 1.51 1.76
C THR A 450 15.34 0.99 2.04
N ARG A 451 15.41 0.02 2.94
CA ARG A 451 16.46 -0.96 2.85
C ARG A 451 16.54 -1.51 1.43
N ASP A 452 15.47 -1.37 0.66
CA ASP A 452 15.19 -1.95 -0.65
C ASP A 452 15.58 -1.10 -1.86
N LYS A 453 16.12 0.07 -1.74
CA LYS A 453 16.52 0.95 -2.86
C LYS A 453 15.39 1.35 -3.83
N GLU A 454 14.15 0.92 -3.63
CA GLU A 454 13.00 1.28 -4.46
C GLU A 454 12.20 2.40 -3.79
N GLU A 455 12.16 3.59 -4.39
CA GLU A 455 11.38 4.74 -3.91
C GLU A 455 9.87 4.51 -4.05
N PHE A 456 9.47 3.68 -5.01
CA PHE A 456 8.07 3.36 -5.30
C PHE A 456 7.83 1.86 -5.21
N TYR A 457 6.75 1.50 -4.56
CA TYR A 457 6.30 0.12 -4.38
C TYR A 457 4.78 0.05 -4.54
N TYR A 458 4.20 -1.14 -4.46
CA TYR A 458 2.78 -1.36 -4.73
C TYR A 458 2.15 -2.26 -3.69
N ARG A 459 0.88 -2.06 -3.39
CA ARG A 459 0.09 -3.03 -2.63
C ARG A 459 0.08 -4.35 -3.39
N ASN A 460 0.25 -5.45 -2.67
CA ASN A 460 0.39 -6.77 -3.24
C ASN A 460 1.51 -6.87 -4.30
N GLY A 461 2.59 -6.07 -4.18
CA GLY A 461 3.67 -5.96 -5.15
C GLY A 461 4.36 -7.29 -5.45
N TYR A 462 4.57 -8.10 -4.42
CA TYR A 462 5.19 -9.41 -4.49
C TYR A 462 4.31 -10.47 -3.85
N ILE A 463 4.45 -11.71 -4.31
CA ILE A 463 3.64 -12.84 -3.87
C ILE A 463 4.50 -14.09 -3.73
N GLN A 464 4.21 -14.91 -2.74
CA GLN A 464 4.80 -16.23 -2.57
C GLN A 464 3.84 -17.19 -1.86
N ALA A 465 4.12 -18.48 -1.92
CA ALA A 465 3.33 -19.49 -1.24
C ALA A 465 4.21 -20.56 -0.60
N ILE A 466 3.79 -20.98 0.58
CA ILE A 466 4.41 -22.08 1.32
C ILE A 466 3.36 -23.07 1.79
N ARG A 467 3.83 -24.23 2.23
CA ARG A 467 3.06 -25.23 2.93
C ARG A 467 3.95 -25.88 3.99
N THR A 468 3.36 -26.19 5.13
CA THR A 468 4.07 -26.91 6.20
C THR A 468 3.71 -28.39 6.22
N ARG A 469 4.66 -29.24 6.56
CA ARG A 469 4.47 -30.65 6.82
C ARG A 469 5.16 -31.05 8.10
N LEU A 470 4.65 -32.09 8.75
CA LEU A 470 5.35 -32.69 9.87
C LEU A 470 6.71 -33.24 9.40
N GLN A 471 7.75 -32.94 10.15
CA GLN A 471 9.06 -33.57 9.97
C GLN A 471 8.98 -35.00 10.51
N LYS A 472 9.22 -35.96 9.63
CA LYS A 472 9.22 -37.39 10.03
C LYS A 472 10.41 -37.68 10.91
#